data_ac627409fc11ecf3bccc82aa92c5b0f9
#
_entry.id   ac627409fc11ecf3bccc82aa92c5b0f9
#
_cell.length_a   1.000
_cell.length_b   1.000
_cell.length_c   1.000
_cell.angle_alpha   90.00
_cell.angle_beta   90.00
_cell.angle_gamma   90.00
#
_symmetry.space_group_name_H-M   'P 1'
#
loop_
_entity.id
_entity.type
_entity.pdbx_description
1 polymer ?
#
loop_
_entity_poly.entity_id
_entity_poly.type
_entity_poly.pdbx_seq_one_letter_code
_entity_poly.pdbx_strand_id
1 'polypeptide(L)'
;MSTFGEIEIGKRSLMAQSRQIQTAGHNITNAGTEGFSRQRVNLGTFSPIYQPDLSRAETPGQIGQGVKIENVERVRDQFLDERIVAQTNVESYWATREKYYSMIE
;
A
#
# COMPACT_ATOMS: atom_id res chain seq x y z
N MET A 1 12.67 -1.51 29.94
CA MET A 1 12.31 -0.56 28.89
C MET A 1 12.15 0.83 29.46
N SER A 2 12.69 1.84 28.85
CA SER A 2 12.54 3.20 29.35
C SER A 2 11.16 3.76 29.00
N THR A 3 10.69 4.73 29.78
CA THR A 3 9.43 5.45 29.52
C THR A 3 9.44 6.07 28.13
N PHE A 4 10.58 6.55 27.64
CA PHE A 4 10.73 7.10 26.30
C PHE A 4 10.52 6.04 25.22
N GLY A 5 10.91 4.80 25.46
CA GLY A 5 10.65 3.69 24.53
C GLY A 5 9.16 3.42 24.37
N GLU A 6 8.42 3.45 25.44
CA GLU A 6 6.97 3.27 25.45
C GLU A 6 6.26 4.42 24.71
N ILE A 7 6.70 5.65 24.93
CA ILE A 7 6.20 6.84 24.24
C ILE A 7 6.47 6.73 22.73
N GLU A 8 7.65 6.29 22.37
CA GLU A 8 8.02 6.11 20.95
C GLU A 8 7.13 5.05 20.25
N ILE A 9 6.84 3.94 20.92
CA ILE A 9 5.91 2.91 20.42
C ILE A 9 4.52 3.51 20.22
N GLY A 10 4.02 4.26 21.19
CA GLY A 10 2.73 4.95 21.07
C GLY A 10 2.69 5.93 19.91
N LYS A 11 3.73 6.72 19.73
CA LYS A 11 3.89 7.65 18.61
C LYS A 11 3.85 6.94 17.27
N ARG A 12 4.62 5.85 17.12
CA ARG A 12 4.64 5.04 15.89
C ARG A 12 3.28 4.48 15.57
N SER A 13 2.59 3.97 16.58
CA SER A 13 1.23 3.45 16.42
C SER A 13 0.26 4.53 15.94
N LEU A 14 0.28 5.70 16.55
CA LEU A 14 -0.58 6.82 16.15
C LEU A 14 -0.29 7.27 14.73
N MET A 15 0.96 7.37 14.35
CA MET A 15 1.35 7.76 12.98
C MET A 15 0.87 6.73 11.94
N ALA A 16 1.02 5.44 12.26
CA ALA A 16 0.56 4.36 11.37
C ALA A 16 -0.96 4.37 11.21
N GLN A 17 -1.70 4.51 12.31
CA GLN A 17 -3.15 4.58 12.28
C GLN A 17 -3.66 5.83 11.56
N SER A 18 -3.00 6.96 11.77
CA SER A 18 -3.30 8.21 11.05
C SER A 18 -3.15 8.03 9.54
N ARG A 19 -2.08 7.35 9.12
CA ARG A 19 -1.87 7.06 7.69
C ARG A 19 -2.96 6.16 7.11
N GLN A 20 -3.40 5.17 7.87
CA GLN A 20 -4.50 4.31 7.46
C GLN A 20 -5.80 5.11 7.29
N ILE A 21 -6.10 6.02 8.21
CA ILE A 21 -7.27 6.88 8.14
C ILE A 21 -7.19 7.81 6.92
N GLN A 22 -6.05 8.41 6.67
CA GLN A 22 -5.82 9.25 5.50
C GLN A 22 -6.04 8.48 4.20
N THR A 23 -5.53 7.26 4.13
CA THR A 23 -5.69 6.39 2.97
C THR A 23 -7.15 5.99 2.76
N ALA A 24 -7.86 5.66 3.84
CA ALA A 24 -9.29 5.38 3.78
C ALA A 24 -10.10 6.58 3.28
N GLY A 25 -9.78 7.78 3.77
CA GLY A 25 -10.40 9.02 3.31
C GLY A 25 -10.14 9.27 1.83
N HIS A 26 -8.92 9.06 1.38
CA HIS A 26 -8.56 9.17 -0.03
C HIS A 26 -9.34 8.18 -0.90
N ASN A 27 -9.48 6.95 -0.45
CA ASN A 27 -10.27 5.92 -1.15
C ASN A 27 -11.75 6.31 -1.24
N ILE A 28 -12.33 6.80 -0.15
CA ILE A 28 -13.73 7.23 -0.11
C ILE A 28 -13.96 8.42 -1.03
N THR A 29 -13.10 9.42 -0.96
CA THR A 29 -13.19 10.64 -1.76
C THR A 29 -13.11 10.35 -3.25
N ASN A 30 -12.32 9.36 -3.65
CA ASN A 30 -12.10 9.01 -5.04
C ASN A 30 -12.86 7.76 -5.50
N ALA A 31 -13.82 7.28 -4.71
CA ALA A 31 -14.58 6.07 -5.03
C ALA A 31 -15.29 6.15 -6.39
N GLY A 32 -15.73 7.35 -6.79
CA GLY A 32 -16.36 7.58 -8.09
C GLY A 32 -15.43 8.14 -9.16
N THR A 33 -14.14 8.28 -8.87
CA THR A 33 -13.18 8.84 -9.83
C THR A 33 -12.76 7.79 -10.83
N GLU A 34 -12.90 8.09 -12.12
CA GLU A 34 -12.49 7.19 -13.19
C GLU A 34 -10.98 7.00 -13.18
N GLY A 35 -10.54 5.75 -13.31
CA GLY A 35 -9.13 5.40 -13.30
C GLY A 35 -8.50 5.28 -11.90
N PHE A 36 -9.25 5.56 -10.85
CA PHE A 36 -8.75 5.42 -9.48
C PHE A 36 -8.74 3.96 -9.03
N SER A 37 -7.66 3.55 -8.39
CA SER A 37 -7.55 2.24 -7.74
C SER A 37 -7.42 2.43 -6.23
N ARG A 38 -8.21 1.66 -5.47
CA ARG A 38 -8.18 1.69 -4.01
C ARG A 38 -6.76 1.39 -3.51
N GLN A 39 -6.31 2.15 -2.54
CA GLN A 39 -5.03 1.95 -1.89
C GLN A 39 -5.19 1.22 -0.56
N ARG A 40 -4.20 0.44 -0.21
CA ARG A 40 -4.13 -0.29 1.05
C ARG A 40 -2.78 -0.05 1.71
N VAL A 41 -2.82 0.25 3.00
CA VAL A 41 -1.61 0.41 3.81
C VAL A 41 -1.27 -0.94 4.43
N ASN A 42 -0.10 -1.45 4.15
CA ASN A 42 0.42 -2.66 4.77
C ASN A 42 1.30 -2.28 5.96
N LEU A 43 0.97 -2.84 7.10
CA LEU A 43 1.70 -2.62 8.33
C LEU A 43 2.65 -3.80 8.60
N GLY A 44 3.80 -3.48 9.15
CA GLY A 44 4.74 -4.48 9.63
C GLY A 44 5.25 -4.11 11.01
N THR A 45 5.94 -5.01 11.64
CA THR A 45 6.56 -4.77 12.93
C THR A 45 7.99 -4.29 12.75
N PHE A 46 8.45 -3.40 13.66
CA PHE A 46 9.87 -3.11 13.75
C PHE A 46 10.62 -4.33 14.28
N SER A 47 11.89 -4.42 13.92
CA SER A 47 12.76 -5.45 14.49
C SER A 47 12.80 -5.32 16.01
N PRO A 48 12.59 -6.40 16.76
CA PRO A 48 12.63 -6.35 18.21
C PRO A 48 14.03 -6.01 18.72
N ILE A 49 14.07 -5.35 19.89
CA ILE A 49 15.35 -5.05 20.53
C ILE A 49 15.88 -6.30 21.23
N TYR A 50 17.10 -6.62 20.93
CA TYR A 50 17.89 -7.58 21.66
C TYR A 50 18.73 -6.80 22.70
N GLN A 51 18.50 -7.06 23.99
CA GLN A 51 19.33 -6.51 25.04
C GLN A 51 20.38 -7.54 25.46
N PRO A 52 21.64 -7.36 25.06
CA PRO A 52 22.69 -8.22 25.55
C PRO A 52 22.97 -7.90 27.05
N ASP A 53 22.67 -8.86 27.93
CA ASP A 53 22.96 -8.76 29.36
C ASP A 53 23.74 -10.02 29.79
N LEU A 54 24.65 -9.83 30.75
CA LEU A 54 25.44 -10.92 31.34
C LEU A 54 24.58 -11.92 32.11
N SER A 55 23.42 -11.49 32.58
CA SER A 55 22.44 -12.32 33.28
C SER A 55 21.29 -12.76 32.40
N ARG A 56 21.55 -12.89 31.13
CA ARG A 56 20.54 -13.23 30.10
C ARG A 56 19.77 -14.50 30.48
N ALA A 57 18.47 -14.37 30.60
CA ALA A 57 17.59 -15.52 30.68
C ALA A 57 17.64 -16.27 29.36
N GLU A 58 17.81 -17.57 29.39
CA GLU A 58 17.80 -18.42 28.20
C GLU A 58 16.41 -18.52 27.55
N THR A 59 15.41 -17.83 28.11
CA THR A 59 14.06 -17.81 27.57
C THR A 59 13.99 -16.97 26.31
N PRO A 60 13.37 -17.48 25.23
CA PRO A 60 13.17 -16.70 24.04
C PRO A 60 12.19 -15.57 24.34
N GLY A 61 12.62 -14.34 24.11
CA GLY A 61 11.78 -13.17 24.31
C GLY A 61 12.55 -11.92 23.95
N GLN A 62 11.98 -11.14 23.03
CA GLN A 62 12.55 -9.86 22.63
C GLN A 62 11.48 -8.78 22.80
N ILE A 63 11.93 -7.57 23.12
CA ILE A 63 11.01 -6.45 23.34
C ILE A 63 10.57 -5.90 21.98
N GLY A 64 9.27 -5.85 21.74
CA GLY A 64 8.70 -5.27 20.53
C GLY A 64 8.94 -3.76 20.43
N GLN A 65 9.07 -3.26 19.21
CA GLN A 65 9.37 -1.86 18.91
C GLN A 65 8.18 -1.10 18.29
N GLY A 66 7.02 -1.72 18.24
CA GLY A 66 5.83 -1.12 17.67
C GLY A 66 5.63 -1.46 16.20
N VAL A 67 4.87 -0.63 15.51
CA VAL A 67 4.38 -0.84 14.14
C VAL A 67 4.98 0.20 13.19
N LYS A 68 5.24 -0.22 11.95
CA LYS A 68 5.64 0.67 10.86
C LYS A 68 4.78 0.42 9.63
N ILE A 69 4.76 1.40 8.76
CA ILE A 69 4.17 1.23 7.43
C ILE A 69 5.23 0.60 6.54
N GLU A 70 4.95 -0.57 6.00
CA GLU A 70 5.86 -1.23 5.05
C GLU A 70 5.72 -0.64 3.66
N ASN A 71 4.50 -0.58 3.19
CA ASN A 71 4.20 0.02 1.89
C ASN A 71 2.73 0.47 1.83
N VAL A 72 2.45 1.27 0.81
CA VAL A 72 1.10 1.61 0.39
C VAL A 72 0.96 1.10 -1.03
N GLU A 73 0.09 0.12 -1.23
CA GLU A 73 -0.10 -0.50 -2.54
C GLU A 73 -1.49 -0.24 -3.09
N ARG A 74 -1.62 -0.30 -4.40
CA ARG A 74 -2.92 -0.27 -5.06
C ARG A 74 -3.49 -1.68 -5.14
N VAL A 75 -4.78 -1.80 -4.82
CA VAL A 75 -5.49 -3.08 -4.95
C VAL A 75 -5.92 -3.22 -6.41
N ARG A 76 -5.06 -3.82 -7.23
CA ARG A 76 -5.29 -4.05 -8.65
C ARG A 76 -4.91 -5.47 -9.02
N ASP A 77 -5.61 -6.01 -10.01
CA ASP A 77 -5.25 -7.27 -10.65
C ASP A 77 -4.35 -6.93 -11.85
N GLN A 78 -3.07 -7.25 -11.74
CA GLN A 78 -2.09 -6.96 -12.79
C GLN A 78 -2.42 -7.67 -14.11
N PHE A 79 -2.95 -8.87 -14.03
CA PHE A 79 -3.37 -9.62 -15.22
C PHE A 79 -4.50 -8.91 -15.98
N LEU A 80 -5.50 -8.40 -15.25
CA LEU A 80 -6.58 -7.63 -15.85
C LEU A 80 -6.08 -6.32 -16.44
N ASP A 81 -5.14 -5.65 -15.78
CA ASP A 81 -4.53 -4.42 -16.30
C ASP A 81 -3.83 -4.66 -17.63
N GLU A 82 -3.06 -5.73 -17.73
CA GLU A 82 -2.38 -6.12 -18.97
C GLU A 82 -3.39 -6.42 -20.09
N ARG A 83 -4.48 -7.11 -19.77
CA ARG A 83 -5.55 -7.40 -20.73
C ARG A 83 -6.26 -6.12 -21.18
N ILE A 84 -6.50 -5.17 -20.28
CA ILE A 84 -7.12 -3.88 -20.62
C ILE A 84 -6.23 -3.11 -21.57
N VAL A 85 -4.93 -3.06 -21.33
CA VAL A 85 -3.97 -2.39 -22.21
C VAL A 85 -3.98 -3.02 -23.60
N ALA A 86 -3.93 -4.35 -23.68
CA ALA A 86 -3.96 -5.08 -24.94
C ALA A 86 -5.27 -4.81 -25.71
N GLN A 87 -6.40 -4.83 -25.02
CA GLN A 87 -7.71 -4.59 -25.62
C GLN A 87 -7.87 -3.14 -26.09
N THR A 88 -7.34 -2.20 -25.33
CA THR A 88 -7.33 -0.78 -25.73
C THR A 88 -6.53 -0.56 -27.02
N ASN A 89 -5.40 -1.24 -27.17
CA ASN A 89 -4.59 -1.19 -28.38
C ASN A 89 -5.36 -1.73 -29.58
N VAL A 90 -6.07 -2.84 -29.43
CA VAL A 90 -6.93 -3.41 -30.49
C VAL A 90 -8.05 -2.45 -30.85
N GLU A 91 -8.70 -1.87 -29.87
CA GLU A 91 -9.78 -0.89 -30.08
C GLU A 91 -9.26 0.34 -30.84
N SER A 92 -8.12 0.87 -30.47
CA SER A 92 -7.48 2.01 -31.17
C SER A 92 -7.15 1.66 -32.63
N TYR A 93 -6.67 0.46 -32.88
CA TYR A 93 -6.39 -0.03 -34.24
C TYR A 93 -7.66 -0.04 -35.09
N TRP A 94 -8.75 -0.62 -34.59
CA TRP A 94 -10.03 -0.67 -35.30
C TRP A 94 -10.64 0.71 -35.50
N ALA A 95 -10.57 1.58 -34.51
CA ALA A 95 -11.06 2.96 -34.62
C ALA A 95 -10.31 3.75 -35.70
N THR A 96 -9.00 3.61 -35.75
CA THR A 96 -8.17 4.24 -36.80
C THR A 96 -8.52 3.71 -38.18
N ARG A 97 -8.72 2.39 -38.32
CA ARG A 97 -9.08 1.74 -39.55
C ARG A 97 -10.44 2.20 -40.04
N GLU A 98 -11.42 2.27 -39.16
CA GLU A 98 -12.75 2.81 -39.47
C GLU A 98 -12.69 4.25 -39.99
N LYS A 99 -11.88 5.08 -39.34
CA LYS A 99 -11.63 6.46 -39.74
C LYS A 99 -11.08 6.55 -41.17
N TYR A 100 -10.11 5.71 -41.52
CA TYR A 100 -9.56 5.67 -42.87
C TYR A 100 -10.61 5.22 -43.91
N TYR A 101 -11.43 4.23 -43.60
CA TYR A 101 -12.48 3.78 -44.51
C TYR A 101 -13.53 4.87 -44.72
N SER A 102 -13.89 5.62 -43.69
CA SER A 102 -14.85 6.72 -43.85
C SER A 102 -14.27 7.88 -44.68
N MET A 103 -12.96 8.07 -44.72
CA MET A 103 -12.30 9.08 -45.53
C MET A 103 -12.23 8.68 -47.02
N ILE A 104 -12.24 7.39 -47.31
CA ILE A 104 -12.19 6.85 -48.66
C ILE A 104 -13.57 6.96 -49.34
N GLU A 105 -14.64 6.86 -48.56
CA GLU A 105 -16.01 7.05 -49.04
C GLU A 105 -16.29 8.53 -49.30
#